data_084ef52617dcccd6f5d5ce057c55a3eb
#
_entry.id   084ef52617dcccd6f5d5ce057c55a3eb
#
_cell.length_a   1.000
_cell.length_b   1.000
_cell.length_c   1.000
_cell.angle_alpha   90.00
_cell.angle_beta   90.00
_cell.angle_gamma   90.00
#
_symmetry.space_group_name_H-M   'P 1'
#
loop_
_entity.id
_entity.type
_entity.pdbx_description
1 polymer ?
#
loop_
_entity_poly.entity_id
_entity_poly.type
_entity_poly.pdbx_seq_one_letter_code
_entity_poly.pdbx_strand_id
1 'polypeptide(L)'
;MYISSEYPDGMSVDFYGYEVIGYYIQRICTFFSVYAVHIRLLYILITLCILTMLVLFVMFMRQIRLKNRMDAHLNAVRTDLLAGFKQVLTAEHSLTVEMLEMACNMTLDRIREVYDIRAVGLVIAEISMEMSRKLDNIPNLEPLCAMLGVTALYEKELFNKNRVFFTLQYLVNMHLRASAGLLALYIHHYNNYIRYLARMCYIISTEEDSFKYLLEDLNEPMNLWRPMTLHRLFAWLRANNKQMPQFLVYARVLKNEESAAFMINEVAYWGNEKEKAKLNEFFLSPKLLCRKAALNAVSLLHDEDQEQKAVDLYEQQPESIRQEILRVVSAINSGRHTQFLVRAFRTATSKTTRELALTSLYTYGEEGRSTFELLRHNLNENDRKLMAQIDAVSILNQMRTL
;
A
#
# COMPACT_ATOMS: atom_id res chain seq x y z
N MET A 1 -53.64 -72.57 3.33
CA MET A 1 -54.27 -71.91 2.18
C MET A 1 -53.46 -70.63 1.96
N TYR A 2 -52.47 -70.73 1.01
CA TYR A 2 -51.55 -69.65 0.67
C TYR A 2 -52.24 -68.72 -0.33
N ILE A 3 -52.31 -67.44 -0.03
CA ILE A 3 -52.67 -66.40 -0.99
C ILE A 3 -51.39 -65.63 -1.28
N SER A 4 -50.84 -65.89 -2.45
CA SER A 4 -49.76 -65.07 -3.05
C SER A 4 -50.42 -63.79 -3.57
N SER A 5 -50.01 -62.65 -3.06
CA SER A 5 -50.29 -61.35 -3.67
C SER A 5 -48.99 -60.85 -4.33
N GLU A 6 -49.00 -60.93 -5.67
CA GLU A 6 -48.03 -60.24 -6.51
C GLU A 6 -48.11 -58.74 -6.26
N TYR A 7 -46.99 -58.15 -5.91
CA TYR A 7 -46.78 -56.69 -5.89
C TYR A 7 -46.15 -56.25 -7.21
N PRO A 8 -46.64 -55.21 -7.84
CA PRO A 8 -45.98 -54.63 -9.01
C PRO A 8 -44.71 -53.87 -8.54
N ASP A 9 -43.60 -54.27 -9.12
CA ASP A 9 -42.32 -53.61 -8.95
C ASP A 9 -42.38 -52.14 -9.37
N GLY A 10 -42.01 -51.23 -8.46
CA GLY A 10 -41.68 -49.86 -8.81
C GLY A 10 -42.19 -48.69 -7.94
N MET A 11 -43.07 -48.96 -6.92
CA MET A 11 -43.70 -47.87 -6.17
C MET A 11 -43.56 -47.90 -4.63
N SER A 12 -42.73 -48.77 -4.07
CA SER A 12 -42.81 -49.06 -2.62
C SER A 12 -41.78 -48.35 -1.72
N VAL A 13 -40.75 -47.78 -2.26
CA VAL A 13 -39.68 -47.22 -1.41
C VAL A 13 -40.00 -45.79 -0.92
N ASP A 14 -40.65 -44.99 -1.75
CA ASP A 14 -40.95 -43.58 -1.40
C ASP A 14 -42.14 -43.43 -0.46
N PHE A 15 -43.14 -44.35 -0.55
CA PHE A 15 -44.35 -44.25 0.26
C PHE A 15 -44.11 -44.57 1.76
N TYR A 16 -43.24 -45.54 2.05
CA TYR A 16 -42.83 -45.84 3.44
C TYR A 16 -42.03 -44.72 4.07
N GLY A 17 -41.29 -43.98 3.33
CA GLY A 17 -40.54 -42.82 3.82
C GLY A 17 -41.45 -41.70 4.32
N TYR A 18 -42.51 -41.40 3.60
CA TYR A 18 -43.49 -40.36 3.98
C TYR A 18 -44.33 -40.74 5.20
N GLU A 19 -44.75 -41.98 5.33
CA GLU A 19 -45.52 -42.47 6.50
C GLU A 19 -44.67 -42.45 7.78
N VAL A 20 -43.40 -42.89 7.69
CA VAL A 20 -42.48 -42.85 8.83
C VAL A 20 -42.19 -41.41 9.25
N ILE A 21 -41.98 -40.51 8.32
CA ILE A 21 -41.76 -39.09 8.60
C ILE A 21 -43.06 -38.48 9.22
N GLY A 22 -44.21 -38.77 8.65
CA GLY A 22 -45.53 -38.34 9.18
C GLY A 22 -45.75 -38.79 10.60
N TYR A 23 -45.46 -40.05 10.93
CA TYR A 23 -45.56 -40.60 12.28
C TYR A 23 -44.63 -39.85 13.26
N TYR A 24 -43.39 -39.61 12.92
CA TYR A 24 -42.47 -38.85 13.79
C TYR A 24 -42.92 -37.40 13.96
N ILE A 25 -43.37 -36.73 12.90
CA ILE A 25 -43.92 -35.37 12.99
C ILE A 25 -45.11 -35.31 13.92
N GLN A 26 -46.08 -36.26 13.79
CA GLN A 26 -47.25 -36.32 14.65
C GLN A 26 -46.86 -36.58 16.11
N ARG A 27 -45.90 -37.44 16.38
CA ARG A 27 -45.37 -37.73 17.70
C ARG A 27 -44.68 -36.54 18.34
N ILE A 28 -43.92 -35.79 17.55
CA ILE A 28 -43.27 -34.53 17.96
C ILE A 28 -44.36 -33.48 18.27
N CYS A 29 -45.38 -33.32 17.42
CA CYS A 29 -46.46 -32.37 17.65
C CYS A 29 -47.26 -32.70 18.91
N THR A 30 -47.58 -33.98 19.19
CA THR A 30 -48.28 -34.42 20.41
C THR A 30 -47.39 -34.19 21.64
N PHE A 31 -46.11 -34.49 21.59
CA PHE A 31 -45.16 -34.19 22.66
C PHE A 31 -45.11 -32.70 22.98
N PHE A 32 -45.02 -31.86 21.96
CA PHE A 32 -45.01 -30.41 22.13
C PHE A 32 -46.34 -29.84 22.65
N SER A 33 -47.50 -30.49 22.36
CA SER A 33 -48.80 -30.00 22.78
C SER A 33 -49.01 -30.07 24.32
N VAL A 34 -48.29 -30.94 25.02
CA VAL A 34 -48.36 -31.12 26.47
C VAL A 34 -47.70 -29.99 27.26
N TYR A 35 -46.73 -29.26 26.65
CA TYR A 35 -45.96 -28.21 27.33
C TYR A 35 -46.60 -26.83 27.20
N ALA A 36 -46.39 -25.98 28.22
CA ALA A 36 -46.78 -24.58 28.19
C ALA A 36 -46.08 -23.82 27.04
N VAL A 37 -46.72 -22.78 26.51
CA VAL A 37 -46.28 -22.06 25.30
C VAL A 37 -44.81 -21.56 25.41
N HIS A 38 -44.42 -21.07 26.58
CA HIS A 38 -43.04 -20.58 26.80
C HIS A 38 -41.98 -21.70 26.74
N ILE A 39 -42.31 -22.90 27.16
CA ILE A 39 -41.42 -24.07 27.07
C ILE A 39 -41.29 -24.51 25.61
N ARG A 40 -42.37 -24.48 24.84
CA ARG A 40 -42.34 -24.78 23.40
C ARG A 40 -41.42 -23.79 22.64
N LEU A 41 -41.57 -22.51 22.94
CA LEU A 41 -40.70 -21.46 22.34
C LEU A 41 -39.22 -21.68 22.68
N LEU A 42 -38.92 -22.08 23.93
CA LEU A 42 -37.54 -22.36 24.35
C LEU A 42 -36.96 -23.55 23.57
N TYR A 43 -37.69 -24.65 23.40
CA TYR A 43 -37.25 -25.79 22.59
C TYR A 43 -37.00 -25.42 21.13
N ILE A 44 -37.89 -24.62 20.51
CA ILE A 44 -37.73 -24.14 19.15
C ILE A 44 -36.44 -23.29 19.04
N LEU A 45 -36.23 -22.38 20.01
CA LEU A 45 -35.04 -21.54 20.05
C LEU A 45 -33.75 -22.37 20.16
N ILE A 46 -33.72 -23.34 21.08
CA ILE A 46 -32.56 -24.23 21.25
C ILE A 46 -32.33 -25.03 19.99
N THR A 47 -33.35 -25.58 19.35
CA THR A 47 -33.23 -26.33 18.10
C THR A 47 -32.66 -25.44 16.97
N LEU A 48 -33.15 -24.20 16.86
CA LEU A 48 -32.66 -23.23 15.90
C LEU A 48 -31.18 -22.89 16.16
N CYS A 49 -30.77 -22.68 17.41
CA CYS A 49 -29.39 -22.45 17.78
C CYS A 49 -28.47 -23.63 17.43
N ILE A 50 -28.92 -24.87 17.69
CA ILE A 50 -28.17 -26.07 17.33
C ILE A 50 -28.03 -26.19 15.81
N LEU A 51 -29.09 -25.93 15.04
CA LEU A 51 -29.07 -25.97 13.59
C LEU A 51 -28.13 -24.89 13.02
N THR A 52 -28.17 -23.67 13.54
CA THR A 52 -27.28 -22.59 13.12
C THR A 52 -25.81 -22.92 13.43
N MET A 53 -25.51 -23.47 14.62
CA MET A 53 -24.18 -23.93 14.97
C MET A 53 -23.66 -25.03 14.02
N LEU A 54 -24.53 -25.99 13.65
CA LEU A 54 -24.18 -27.07 12.73
C LEU A 54 -23.91 -26.54 11.34
N VAL A 55 -24.71 -25.60 10.82
CA VAL A 55 -24.46 -24.93 9.53
C VAL A 55 -23.12 -24.18 9.56
N LEU A 56 -22.86 -23.40 10.61
CA LEU A 56 -21.61 -22.68 10.78
C LEU A 56 -20.42 -23.63 10.86
N PHE A 57 -20.56 -24.76 11.58
CA PHE A 57 -19.52 -25.78 11.66
C PHE A 57 -19.20 -26.40 10.28
N VAL A 58 -20.23 -26.76 9.51
CA VAL A 58 -20.04 -27.30 8.15
C VAL A 58 -19.37 -26.26 7.24
N MET A 59 -19.79 -25.00 7.31
CA MET A 59 -19.16 -23.92 6.56
C MET A 59 -17.69 -23.73 6.96
N PHE A 60 -17.38 -23.76 8.26
CA PHE A 60 -16.02 -23.65 8.78
C PHE A 60 -15.14 -24.81 8.33
N MET A 61 -15.62 -26.05 8.44
CA MET A 61 -14.92 -27.25 7.94
C MET A 61 -14.68 -27.20 6.44
N ARG A 62 -15.64 -26.68 5.66
CA ARG A 62 -15.47 -26.47 4.23
C ARG A 62 -14.36 -25.43 3.93
N GLN A 63 -14.32 -24.32 4.67
CA GLN A 63 -13.29 -23.29 4.54
C GLN A 63 -11.88 -23.84 4.88
N ILE A 64 -11.78 -24.61 5.98
CA ILE A 64 -10.51 -25.26 6.35
C ILE A 64 -10.02 -26.20 5.23
N ARG A 65 -10.90 -27.03 4.68
CA ARG A 65 -10.53 -27.94 3.58
C ARG A 65 -10.06 -27.19 2.34
N LEU A 66 -10.75 -26.10 1.97
CA LEU A 66 -10.37 -25.27 0.84
C LEU A 66 -9.01 -24.60 1.08
N LYS A 67 -8.80 -24.07 2.30
CA LYS A 67 -7.51 -23.48 2.69
C LYS A 67 -6.39 -24.52 2.63
N ASN A 68 -6.55 -25.68 3.26
CA ASN A 68 -5.54 -26.72 3.27
C ASN A 68 -5.19 -27.22 1.86
N ARG A 69 -6.17 -27.31 0.94
CA ARG A 69 -5.90 -27.61 -0.47
C ARG A 69 -5.07 -26.51 -1.13
N MET A 70 -5.44 -25.25 -0.94
CA MET A 70 -4.69 -24.12 -1.49
C MET A 70 -3.25 -24.08 -0.92
N ASP A 71 -3.09 -24.28 0.39
CA ASP A 71 -1.78 -24.34 1.03
C ASP A 71 -0.91 -25.48 0.49
N ALA A 72 -1.51 -26.64 0.21
CA ALA A 72 -0.82 -27.75 -0.44
C ALA A 72 -0.34 -27.40 -1.85
N HIS A 73 -1.20 -26.77 -2.67
CA HIS A 73 -0.82 -26.30 -4.01
C HIS A 73 0.27 -25.21 -3.93
N LEU A 74 0.16 -24.25 -3.00
CA LEU A 74 1.19 -23.23 -2.79
C LEU A 74 2.54 -23.84 -2.42
N ASN A 75 2.55 -24.81 -1.51
CA ASN A 75 3.78 -25.49 -1.10
C ASN A 75 4.41 -26.28 -2.25
N ALA A 76 3.61 -26.97 -3.08
CA ALA A 76 4.11 -27.65 -4.26
C ALA A 76 4.77 -26.67 -5.24
N VAL A 77 4.10 -25.56 -5.56
CA VAL A 77 4.66 -24.51 -6.45
C VAL A 77 5.95 -23.91 -5.86
N ARG A 78 5.98 -23.64 -4.53
CA ARG A 78 7.19 -23.12 -3.87
C ARG A 78 8.35 -24.11 -3.92
N THR A 79 8.09 -25.39 -3.68
CA THR A 79 9.14 -26.41 -3.70
C THR A 79 9.74 -26.57 -5.09
N ASP A 80 8.90 -26.61 -6.12
CA ASP A 80 9.32 -27.02 -7.45
C ASP A 80 9.69 -25.85 -8.36
N LEU A 81 9.03 -24.69 -8.25
CA LEU A 81 9.12 -23.58 -9.22
C LEU A 81 9.71 -22.28 -8.67
N LEU A 82 9.82 -22.10 -7.34
CA LEU A 82 10.27 -20.83 -6.75
C LEU A 82 11.65 -20.39 -7.26
N ALA A 83 12.59 -21.33 -7.31
CA ALA A 83 13.97 -21.06 -7.75
C ALA A 83 14.00 -20.63 -9.23
N GLY A 84 13.27 -21.36 -10.08
CA GLY A 84 13.15 -21.04 -11.50
C GLY A 84 12.49 -19.67 -11.74
N PHE A 85 11.40 -19.37 -11.04
CA PHE A 85 10.75 -18.05 -11.15
C PHE A 85 11.67 -16.93 -10.68
N LYS A 86 12.39 -17.08 -9.56
CA LYS A 86 13.37 -16.08 -9.12
C LYS A 86 14.45 -15.84 -10.16
N GLN A 87 15.00 -16.90 -10.75
CA GLN A 87 16.01 -16.82 -11.79
C GLN A 87 15.50 -16.05 -13.02
N VAL A 88 14.29 -16.38 -13.49
CA VAL A 88 13.67 -15.74 -14.66
C VAL A 88 13.37 -14.25 -14.39
N LEU A 89 12.85 -13.92 -13.22
CA LEU A 89 12.50 -12.56 -12.86
C LEU A 89 13.72 -11.65 -12.63
N THR A 90 14.89 -12.23 -12.29
CA THR A 90 16.15 -11.50 -12.15
C THR A 90 16.95 -11.40 -13.44
N ALA A 91 16.54 -12.11 -14.50
CA ALA A 91 17.25 -12.09 -15.78
C ALA A 91 17.12 -10.72 -16.47
N GLU A 92 18.22 -10.23 -17.02
CA GLU A 92 18.27 -8.95 -17.78
C GLU A 92 17.69 -9.07 -19.20
N HIS A 93 17.61 -10.29 -19.73
CA HIS A 93 17.11 -10.54 -21.07
C HIS A 93 15.59 -10.74 -21.09
N SER A 94 14.97 -10.43 -22.21
CA SER A 94 13.54 -10.68 -22.42
C SER A 94 13.21 -12.16 -22.26
N LEU A 95 12.14 -12.47 -21.55
CA LEU A 95 11.70 -13.83 -21.26
C LEU A 95 11.26 -14.55 -22.53
N THR A 96 11.84 -15.75 -22.77
CA THR A 96 11.38 -16.72 -23.77
C THR A 96 10.82 -17.97 -23.09
N VAL A 97 10.00 -18.75 -23.83
CA VAL A 97 9.45 -20.01 -23.33
C VAL A 97 10.56 -20.97 -22.93
N GLU A 98 11.59 -21.06 -23.77
CA GLU A 98 12.75 -21.94 -23.54
C GLU A 98 13.51 -21.59 -22.26
N MET A 99 13.70 -20.30 -21.98
CA MET A 99 14.32 -19.84 -20.72
C MET A 99 13.50 -20.23 -19.50
N LEU A 100 12.17 -20.11 -19.57
CA LEU A 100 11.29 -20.50 -18.49
C LEU A 100 11.35 -22.01 -18.26
N GLU A 101 11.27 -22.81 -19.32
CA GLU A 101 11.33 -24.27 -19.24
C GLU A 101 12.66 -24.78 -18.69
N MET A 102 13.78 -24.19 -19.12
CA MET A 102 15.10 -24.51 -18.56
C MET A 102 15.21 -24.11 -17.08
N ALA A 103 14.75 -22.92 -16.69
CA ALA A 103 14.83 -22.45 -15.32
C ALA A 103 13.95 -23.26 -14.36
N CYS A 104 12.79 -23.71 -14.82
CA CYS A 104 11.86 -24.53 -14.05
C CYS A 104 12.11 -26.05 -14.20
N ASN A 105 13.00 -26.47 -15.09
CA ASN A 105 13.25 -27.86 -15.46
C ASN A 105 11.95 -28.61 -15.79
N MET A 106 11.00 -27.94 -16.45
CA MET A 106 9.67 -28.45 -16.78
C MET A 106 9.09 -27.68 -17.96
N THR A 107 8.36 -28.36 -18.85
CA THR A 107 7.69 -27.72 -19.98
C THR A 107 6.53 -26.84 -19.52
N LEU A 108 6.26 -25.76 -20.26
CA LEU A 108 5.20 -24.79 -19.95
C LEU A 108 3.83 -25.46 -19.83
N ASP A 109 3.51 -26.41 -20.73
CA ASP A 109 2.25 -27.13 -20.73
C ASP A 109 2.11 -27.97 -19.44
N ARG A 110 3.17 -28.64 -19.05
CA ARG A 110 3.18 -29.42 -17.80
C ARG A 110 3.03 -28.56 -16.57
N ILE A 111 3.61 -27.35 -16.54
CA ILE A 111 3.40 -26.38 -15.44
C ILE A 111 1.91 -26.03 -15.34
N ARG A 112 1.26 -25.76 -16.47
CA ARG A 112 -0.17 -25.40 -16.53
C ARG A 112 -1.11 -26.56 -16.16
N GLU A 113 -0.72 -27.82 -16.44
CA GLU A 113 -1.52 -29.00 -16.13
C GLU A 113 -1.40 -29.42 -14.67
N VAL A 114 -0.19 -29.38 -14.11
CA VAL A 114 0.11 -29.91 -12.77
C VAL A 114 -0.26 -28.91 -11.67
N TYR A 115 -0.06 -27.62 -11.90
CA TYR A 115 -0.21 -26.62 -10.84
C TYR A 115 -1.47 -25.76 -11.03
N ASP A 116 -2.13 -25.46 -9.91
CA ASP A 116 -3.22 -24.48 -9.90
C ASP A 116 -2.65 -23.10 -10.27
N ILE A 117 -3.13 -22.52 -11.36
CA ILE A 117 -2.68 -21.20 -11.88
C ILE A 117 -2.81 -20.11 -10.82
N ARG A 118 -3.78 -20.22 -9.91
CA ARG A 118 -3.95 -19.29 -8.79
C ARG A 118 -2.81 -19.41 -7.79
N ALA A 119 -2.40 -20.64 -7.44
CA ALA A 119 -1.26 -20.86 -6.56
C ALA A 119 0.03 -20.33 -7.20
N VAL A 120 0.21 -20.56 -8.50
CA VAL A 120 1.32 -19.99 -9.28
C VAL A 120 1.32 -18.46 -9.21
N GLY A 121 0.17 -17.82 -9.46
CA GLY A 121 0.03 -16.36 -9.40
C GLY A 121 0.36 -15.79 -8.01
N LEU A 122 -0.05 -16.47 -6.93
CA LEU A 122 0.24 -16.06 -5.56
C LEU A 122 1.74 -16.16 -5.25
N VAL A 123 2.42 -17.22 -5.68
CA VAL A 123 3.88 -17.37 -5.49
C VAL A 123 4.64 -16.31 -6.29
N ILE A 124 4.24 -16.03 -7.53
CA ILE A 124 4.84 -14.94 -8.32
C ILE A 124 4.62 -13.59 -7.64
N ALA A 125 3.42 -13.33 -7.10
CA ALA A 125 3.13 -12.10 -6.36
C ALA A 125 4.02 -11.96 -5.11
N GLU A 126 4.23 -13.05 -4.37
CA GLU A 126 5.12 -13.09 -3.21
C GLU A 126 6.57 -12.73 -3.60
N ILE A 127 7.10 -13.35 -4.66
CA ILE A 127 8.43 -13.06 -5.19
C ILE A 127 8.53 -11.61 -5.65
N SER A 128 7.55 -11.12 -6.42
CA SER A 128 7.56 -9.76 -6.94
C SER A 128 7.53 -8.71 -5.82
N MET A 129 6.76 -8.95 -4.74
CA MET A 129 6.73 -8.08 -3.56
C MET A 129 8.05 -8.10 -2.79
N GLU A 130 8.74 -9.24 -2.72
CA GLU A 130 10.09 -9.34 -2.13
C GLU A 130 11.09 -8.54 -2.97
N MET A 131 11.07 -8.72 -4.28
CA MET A 131 11.99 -8.07 -5.22
C MET A 131 11.73 -6.56 -5.36
N SER A 132 10.48 -6.12 -5.36
CA SER A 132 10.10 -4.71 -5.47
C SER A 132 10.52 -3.83 -4.29
N ARG A 133 11.04 -4.42 -3.22
CA ARG A 133 11.73 -3.68 -2.14
C ARG A 133 13.13 -3.22 -2.54
N LYS A 134 13.70 -3.81 -3.58
CA LYS A 134 15.07 -3.56 -4.06
C LYS A 134 15.12 -3.02 -5.49
N LEU A 135 14.10 -3.32 -6.28
CA LEU A 135 14.02 -3.02 -7.72
C LEU A 135 12.69 -2.32 -8.02
N ASP A 136 12.76 -1.15 -8.66
CA ASP A 136 11.59 -0.39 -9.07
C ASP A 136 10.88 -1.02 -10.28
N ASN A 137 11.57 -1.86 -11.04
CA ASN A 137 11.04 -2.58 -12.19
C ASN A 137 11.51 -4.02 -12.22
N ILE A 138 10.62 -4.93 -12.61
CA ILE A 138 10.88 -6.36 -12.84
C ILE A 138 10.44 -6.66 -14.28
N PRO A 139 11.34 -6.55 -15.28
CA PRO A 139 10.96 -6.56 -16.70
C PRO A 139 10.21 -7.81 -17.14
N ASN A 140 10.57 -8.98 -16.59
CA ASN A 140 10.01 -10.27 -16.97
C ASN A 140 8.71 -10.64 -16.22
N LEU A 141 8.20 -9.79 -15.32
CA LEU A 141 7.03 -10.13 -14.52
C LEU A 141 5.74 -10.23 -15.35
N GLU A 142 5.47 -9.22 -16.19
CA GLU A 142 4.28 -9.21 -17.06
C GLU A 142 4.33 -10.33 -18.10
N PRO A 143 5.44 -10.56 -18.85
CA PRO A 143 5.58 -11.70 -19.74
C PRO A 143 5.40 -13.06 -19.05
N LEU A 144 5.97 -13.25 -17.86
CA LEU A 144 5.82 -14.48 -17.08
C LEU A 144 4.36 -14.75 -16.73
N CYS A 145 3.67 -13.74 -16.19
CA CYS A 145 2.26 -13.85 -15.83
C CYS A 145 1.36 -14.12 -17.04
N ALA A 146 1.67 -13.54 -18.20
CA ALA A 146 0.95 -13.78 -19.45
C ALA A 146 1.18 -15.22 -19.94
N MET A 147 2.44 -15.68 -19.98
CA MET A 147 2.79 -17.05 -20.41
C MET A 147 2.12 -18.11 -19.54
N LEU A 148 2.07 -17.92 -18.23
CA LEU A 148 1.45 -18.87 -17.30
C LEU A 148 -0.08 -18.76 -17.20
N GLY A 149 -0.69 -17.77 -17.88
CA GLY A 149 -2.15 -17.56 -17.86
C GLY A 149 -2.66 -16.88 -16.58
N VAL A 150 -1.77 -16.34 -15.74
CA VAL A 150 -2.11 -15.65 -14.48
C VAL A 150 -2.90 -14.39 -14.77
N THR A 151 -2.51 -13.59 -15.76
CA THR A 151 -3.23 -12.36 -16.15
C THR A 151 -4.66 -12.68 -16.60
N ALA A 152 -4.84 -13.69 -17.45
CA ALA A 152 -6.16 -14.12 -17.90
C ALA A 152 -7.05 -14.64 -16.75
N LEU A 153 -6.45 -15.34 -15.78
CA LEU A 153 -7.15 -15.75 -14.57
C LEU A 153 -7.64 -14.54 -13.77
N TYR A 154 -6.79 -13.53 -13.56
CA TYR A 154 -7.15 -12.33 -12.81
C TYR A 154 -8.24 -11.52 -13.53
N GLU A 155 -8.19 -11.36 -14.84
CA GLU A 155 -9.26 -10.74 -15.61
C GLU A 155 -10.60 -11.48 -15.45
N LYS A 156 -10.58 -12.81 -15.47
CA LYS A 156 -11.77 -13.64 -15.20
C LYS A 156 -12.27 -13.47 -13.77
N GLU A 157 -11.38 -13.37 -12.78
CA GLU A 157 -11.74 -13.19 -11.39
C GLU A 157 -12.34 -11.81 -11.08
N LEU A 158 -12.09 -10.79 -11.91
CA LEU A 158 -12.76 -9.49 -11.79
C LEU A 158 -14.29 -9.59 -11.91
N PHE A 159 -14.84 -10.59 -12.62
CA PHE A 159 -16.28 -10.82 -12.67
C PHE A 159 -16.85 -11.43 -11.38
N ASN A 160 -16.01 -11.92 -10.48
CA ASN A 160 -16.43 -12.53 -9.23
C ASN A 160 -16.44 -11.47 -8.10
N LYS A 161 -17.63 -11.02 -7.69
CA LYS A 161 -17.83 -9.98 -6.66
C LYS A 161 -17.05 -10.22 -5.36
N ASN A 162 -16.84 -11.48 -4.96
CA ASN A 162 -16.13 -11.82 -3.74
C ASN A 162 -14.61 -11.72 -3.87
N ARG A 163 -14.08 -11.60 -5.09
CA ARG A 163 -12.64 -11.61 -5.38
C ARG A 163 -12.11 -10.31 -5.94
N VAL A 164 -12.97 -9.45 -6.46
CA VAL A 164 -12.60 -8.18 -7.10
C VAL A 164 -11.56 -7.40 -6.29
N PHE A 165 -11.76 -7.27 -4.99
CA PHE A 165 -10.83 -6.52 -4.12
C PHE A 165 -9.42 -7.13 -4.16
N PHE A 166 -9.30 -8.42 -3.92
CA PHE A 166 -8.00 -9.11 -3.90
C PHE A 166 -7.34 -9.13 -5.27
N THR A 167 -8.12 -9.35 -6.32
CA THR A 167 -7.63 -9.36 -7.69
C THR A 167 -7.07 -8.00 -8.11
N LEU A 168 -7.80 -6.92 -7.86
CA LEU A 168 -7.30 -5.55 -8.11
C LEU A 168 -6.04 -5.24 -7.28
N GLN A 169 -6.00 -5.70 -6.03
CA GLN A 169 -4.84 -5.52 -5.17
C GLN A 169 -3.60 -6.24 -5.71
N TYR A 170 -3.75 -7.47 -6.24
CA TYR A 170 -2.64 -8.19 -6.89
C TYR A 170 -2.20 -7.49 -8.17
N LEU A 171 -3.12 -7.07 -9.02
CA LEU A 171 -2.81 -6.32 -10.24
C LEU A 171 -2.00 -5.04 -9.95
N VAL A 172 -2.43 -4.27 -8.93
CA VAL A 172 -1.71 -3.05 -8.51
C VAL A 172 -0.34 -3.38 -7.94
N ASN A 173 -0.24 -4.35 -7.03
CA ASN A 173 1.01 -4.70 -6.37
C ASN A 173 2.06 -5.27 -7.32
N MET A 174 1.63 -5.98 -8.34
CA MET A 174 2.49 -6.57 -9.37
C MET A 174 2.64 -5.67 -10.60
N HIS A 175 1.99 -4.51 -10.62
CA HIS A 175 1.94 -3.60 -11.77
C HIS A 175 1.53 -4.30 -13.08
N LEU A 176 0.60 -5.25 -13.00
CA LEU A 176 0.09 -5.98 -14.17
C LEU A 176 -1.00 -5.20 -14.87
N ARG A 177 -0.96 -5.22 -16.20
CA ARG A 177 -1.99 -4.60 -17.02
C ARG A 177 -3.26 -5.46 -17.03
N ALA A 178 -4.41 -4.79 -17.04
CA ALA A 178 -5.71 -5.40 -17.23
C ALA A 178 -6.49 -4.64 -18.30
N SER A 179 -7.48 -5.28 -18.91
CA SER A 179 -8.31 -4.62 -19.93
C SER A 179 -9.03 -3.39 -19.37
N ALA A 180 -8.86 -2.23 -20.02
CA ALA A 180 -9.50 -0.97 -19.63
C ALA A 180 -11.04 -1.09 -19.59
N GLY A 181 -11.64 -1.91 -20.45
CA GLY A 181 -13.07 -2.18 -20.46
C GLY A 181 -13.55 -2.89 -19.19
N LEU A 182 -12.75 -3.81 -18.64
CA LEU A 182 -13.05 -4.49 -17.36
C LEU A 182 -12.88 -3.52 -16.19
N LEU A 183 -11.84 -2.71 -16.18
CA LEU A 183 -11.60 -1.72 -15.14
C LEU A 183 -12.70 -0.65 -15.08
N ALA A 184 -13.30 -0.29 -16.22
CA ALA A 184 -14.40 0.66 -16.31
C ALA A 184 -15.61 0.29 -15.42
N LEU A 185 -15.81 -1.00 -15.15
CA LEU A 185 -16.86 -1.48 -14.26
C LEU A 185 -16.65 -1.06 -12.79
N TYR A 186 -15.41 -0.77 -12.41
CA TYR A 186 -15.02 -0.54 -11.00
C TYR A 186 -14.49 0.87 -10.74
N ILE A 187 -14.20 1.68 -11.75
CA ILE A 187 -13.70 3.06 -11.63
C ILE A 187 -14.63 3.96 -10.81
N HIS A 188 -15.95 3.71 -10.85
CA HIS A 188 -16.96 4.43 -10.09
C HIS A 188 -17.64 3.56 -9.02
N HIS A 189 -16.98 2.48 -8.56
CA HIS A 189 -17.55 1.58 -7.58
C HIS A 189 -17.85 2.28 -6.26
N TYR A 190 -18.97 1.92 -5.59
CA TYR A 190 -19.41 2.54 -4.32
C TYR A 190 -18.40 2.34 -3.18
N ASN A 191 -17.70 1.20 -3.16
CA ASN A 191 -16.64 0.94 -2.18
C ASN A 191 -15.37 1.70 -2.58
N ASN A 192 -14.93 2.63 -1.72
CA ASN A 192 -13.78 3.49 -1.95
C ASN A 192 -12.47 2.74 -2.23
N TYR A 193 -12.26 1.59 -1.57
CA TYR A 193 -11.04 0.78 -1.77
C TYR A 193 -11.02 0.12 -3.15
N ILE A 194 -12.15 -0.47 -3.58
CA ILE A 194 -12.25 -1.08 -4.92
C ILE A 194 -12.09 -0.02 -5.98
N ARG A 195 -12.77 1.13 -5.82
CA ARG A 195 -12.66 2.28 -6.74
C ARG A 195 -11.21 2.75 -6.85
N TYR A 196 -10.53 2.97 -5.73
CA TYR A 196 -9.12 3.38 -5.69
C TYR A 196 -8.21 2.38 -6.41
N LEU A 197 -8.30 1.09 -6.09
CA LEU A 197 -7.49 0.05 -6.73
C LEU A 197 -7.76 -0.04 -8.24
N ALA A 198 -9.02 0.06 -8.66
CA ALA A 198 -9.39 0.05 -10.08
C ALA A 198 -8.77 1.24 -10.85
N ARG A 199 -8.74 2.43 -10.23
CA ARG A 199 -8.11 3.62 -10.80
C ARG A 199 -6.59 3.52 -10.83
N MET A 200 -5.96 2.89 -9.83
CA MET A 200 -4.52 2.56 -9.87
C MET A 200 -4.20 1.56 -10.99
N CYS A 201 -5.02 0.49 -11.14
CA CYS A 201 -4.89 -0.41 -12.28
C CYS A 201 -5.07 0.31 -13.62
N TYR A 202 -5.98 1.29 -13.69
CA TYR A 202 -6.19 2.10 -14.89
C TYR A 202 -4.93 2.87 -15.26
N ILE A 203 -4.24 3.50 -14.30
CA ILE A 203 -2.96 4.20 -14.54
C ILE A 203 -1.90 3.24 -15.09
N ILE A 204 -1.82 2.01 -14.56
CA ILE A 204 -0.87 1.00 -15.01
C ILE A 204 -1.18 0.52 -16.42
N SER A 205 -2.47 0.39 -16.77
CA SER A 205 -2.95 -0.28 -17.97
C SER A 205 -3.09 0.65 -19.19
N THR A 206 -3.26 1.96 -18.97
CA THR A 206 -3.50 2.93 -20.04
C THR A 206 -2.27 3.79 -20.31
N GLU A 207 -2.08 4.21 -21.56
CA GLU A 207 -1.01 5.12 -21.96
C GLU A 207 -1.53 6.53 -22.17
N GLU A 208 -2.72 6.67 -22.71
CA GLU A 208 -3.38 7.96 -22.91
C GLU A 208 -4.27 8.31 -21.71
N ASP A 209 -4.15 9.56 -21.24
CA ASP A 209 -4.98 10.12 -20.15
C ASP A 209 -4.98 9.24 -18.87
N SER A 210 -3.84 8.62 -18.57
CA SER A 210 -3.69 7.67 -17.46
C SER A 210 -4.11 8.26 -16.11
N PHE A 211 -3.91 9.56 -15.89
CA PHE A 211 -4.18 10.24 -14.63
C PHE A 211 -5.57 10.89 -14.54
N LYS A 212 -6.49 10.57 -15.46
CA LYS A 212 -7.84 11.14 -15.52
C LYS A 212 -8.58 11.16 -14.19
N TYR A 213 -8.47 10.11 -13.40
CA TYR A 213 -9.18 9.95 -12.14
C TYR A 213 -8.34 10.31 -10.91
N LEU A 214 -7.05 10.64 -11.08
CA LEU A 214 -6.13 10.89 -9.97
C LEU A 214 -6.57 12.07 -9.10
N LEU A 215 -7.08 13.13 -9.71
CA LEU A 215 -7.56 14.33 -8.99
C LEU A 215 -8.73 14.01 -8.05
N GLU A 216 -9.65 13.14 -8.47
CA GLU A 216 -10.78 12.74 -7.64
C GLU A 216 -10.30 11.94 -6.43
N ASP A 217 -9.37 10.98 -6.64
CA ASP A 217 -8.83 10.15 -5.57
C ASP A 217 -8.02 10.96 -4.55
N LEU A 218 -7.25 11.94 -5.02
CA LEU A 218 -6.44 12.81 -4.16
C LEU A 218 -7.28 13.82 -3.35
N ASN A 219 -8.51 14.12 -3.76
CA ASN A 219 -9.43 14.94 -2.97
C ASN A 219 -10.17 14.16 -1.87
N GLU A 220 -10.09 12.82 -1.88
CA GLU A 220 -10.55 12.00 -0.76
C GLU A 220 -9.53 12.01 0.40
N PRO A 221 -9.97 11.72 1.65
CA PRO A 221 -9.05 11.66 2.78
C PRO A 221 -7.89 10.70 2.55
N MET A 222 -6.67 11.18 2.78
CA MET A 222 -5.46 10.36 2.70
C MET A 222 -5.35 9.43 3.92
N ASN A 223 -5.24 8.14 3.70
CA ASN A 223 -4.80 7.20 4.72
C ASN A 223 -3.31 6.85 4.49
N LEU A 224 -2.66 6.23 5.48
CA LEU A 224 -1.22 5.92 5.42
C LEU A 224 -0.81 5.07 4.21
N TRP A 225 -1.71 4.25 3.67
CA TRP A 225 -1.41 3.33 2.57
C TRP A 225 -1.42 4.01 1.20
N ARG A 226 -2.28 5.03 1.00
CA ARG A 226 -2.40 5.72 -0.30
C ARG A 226 -1.11 6.38 -0.75
N PRO A 227 -0.42 7.20 0.08
CA PRO A 227 0.86 7.79 -0.29
C PRO A 227 1.91 6.76 -0.67
N MET A 228 2.02 5.67 0.10
CA MET A 228 3.00 4.61 -0.16
C MET A 228 2.71 3.89 -1.49
N THR A 229 1.45 3.61 -1.78
CA THR A 229 1.05 2.96 -3.04
C THR A 229 1.32 3.86 -4.24
N LEU A 230 0.99 5.16 -4.13
CA LEU A 230 1.23 6.14 -5.19
C LEU A 230 2.72 6.38 -5.42
N HIS A 231 3.51 6.52 -4.35
CA HIS A 231 4.97 6.67 -4.46
C HIS A 231 5.61 5.49 -5.22
N ARG A 232 5.23 4.26 -4.87
CA ARG A 232 5.70 3.05 -5.58
C ARG A 232 5.21 3.00 -7.03
N LEU A 233 3.99 3.43 -7.30
CA LEU A 233 3.47 3.53 -8.65
C LEU A 233 4.27 4.54 -9.48
N PHE A 234 4.60 5.70 -8.93
CA PHE A 234 5.43 6.71 -9.60
C PHE A 234 6.85 6.19 -9.86
N ALA A 235 7.45 5.48 -8.89
CA ALA A 235 8.74 4.80 -9.08
C ALA A 235 8.69 3.84 -10.27
N TRP A 236 7.67 2.99 -10.32
CA TRP A 236 7.47 2.05 -11.42
C TRP A 236 7.23 2.76 -12.77
N LEU A 237 6.39 3.80 -12.81
CA LEU A 237 6.16 4.60 -14.03
C LEU A 237 7.48 5.19 -14.55
N ARG A 238 8.30 5.75 -13.67
CA ARG A 238 9.60 6.33 -14.01
C ARG A 238 10.56 5.28 -14.56
N ALA A 239 10.67 4.12 -13.88
CA ALA A 239 11.54 3.02 -14.31
C ALA A 239 11.13 2.41 -15.66
N ASN A 240 9.84 2.51 -16.04
CA ASN A 240 9.30 2.04 -17.32
C ASN A 240 9.16 3.14 -18.38
N ASN A 241 9.76 4.32 -18.17
CA ASN A 241 9.69 5.48 -19.08
C ASN A 241 8.26 5.89 -19.45
N LYS A 242 7.30 5.69 -18.53
CA LYS A 242 5.91 6.09 -18.73
C LYS A 242 5.69 7.55 -18.37
N GLN A 243 4.58 8.11 -18.84
CA GLN A 243 4.20 9.48 -18.54
C GLN A 243 4.05 9.66 -17.02
N MET A 244 4.59 10.77 -16.50
CA MET A 244 4.44 11.18 -15.11
C MET A 244 3.37 12.25 -14.97
N PRO A 245 2.67 12.32 -13.82
CA PRO A 245 1.73 13.41 -13.57
C PRO A 245 2.48 14.73 -13.42
N GLN A 246 1.80 15.84 -13.74
CA GLN A 246 2.34 17.17 -13.44
C GLN A 246 2.07 17.52 -11.97
N PHE A 247 2.98 17.15 -11.09
CA PHE A 247 2.82 17.19 -9.63
C PHE A 247 2.37 18.55 -9.11
N LEU A 248 3.04 19.64 -9.53
CA LEU A 248 2.71 20.98 -9.05
C LEU A 248 1.37 21.49 -9.59
N VAL A 249 0.93 21.05 -10.77
CA VAL A 249 -0.39 21.37 -11.29
C VAL A 249 -1.47 20.73 -10.39
N TYR A 250 -1.30 19.45 -10.04
CA TYR A 250 -2.20 18.79 -9.11
C TYR A 250 -2.19 19.47 -7.73
N ALA A 251 -1.01 19.76 -7.17
CA ALA A 251 -0.90 20.42 -5.88
C ALA A 251 -1.66 21.75 -5.78
N ARG A 252 -1.71 22.53 -6.88
CA ARG A 252 -2.44 23.81 -6.92
C ARG A 252 -3.96 23.66 -6.91
N VAL A 253 -4.50 22.63 -7.58
CA VAL A 253 -5.95 22.43 -7.73
C VAL A 253 -6.58 21.57 -6.64
N LEU A 254 -5.78 20.78 -5.93
CA LEU A 254 -6.24 19.90 -4.86
C LEU A 254 -6.82 20.71 -3.69
N LYS A 255 -8.02 20.32 -3.24
CA LYS A 255 -8.66 20.88 -2.05
C LYS A 255 -8.05 20.31 -0.76
N ASN A 256 -7.77 19.00 -0.77
CA ASN A 256 -7.16 18.31 0.36
C ASN A 256 -5.70 18.74 0.52
N GLU A 257 -5.38 19.35 1.68
CA GLU A 257 -4.05 19.89 1.95
C GLU A 257 -2.97 18.80 2.09
N GLU A 258 -3.31 17.65 2.68
CA GLU A 258 -2.39 16.53 2.83
C GLU A 258 -2.00 15.94 1.47
N SER A 259 -2.98 15.80 0.57
CA SER A 259 -2.73 15.33 -0.80
C SER A 259 -1.92 16.33 -1.62
N ALA A 260 -2.19 17.63 -1.45
CA ALA A 260 -1.40 18.67 -2.10
C ALA A 260 0.06 18.65 -1.60
N ALA A 261 0.25 18.53 -0.29
CA ALA A 261 1.57 18.40 0.33
C ALA A 261 2.31 17.13 -0.15
N PHE A 262 1.60 16.01 -0.26
CA PHE A 262 2.15 14.78 -0.83
C PHE A 262 2.66 15.00 -2.25
N MET A 263 1.84 15.58 -3.14
CA MET A 263 2.24 15.84 -4.52
C MET A 263 3.45 16.77 -4.62
N ILE A 264 3.57 17.76 -3.72
CA ILE A 264 4.74 18.65 -3.66
C ILE A 264 6.00 17.85 -3.24
N ASN A 265 5.89 16.97 -2.24
CA ASN A 265 7.01 16.13 -1.82
C ASN A 265 7.49 15.18 -2.94
N GLU A 266 6.55 14.63 -3.73
CA GLU A 266 6.89 13.73 -4.84
C GLU A 266 7.69 14.41 -5.95
N VAL A 267 7.66 15.75 -6.04
CA VAL A 267 8.51 16.51 -6.98
C VAL A 267 9.99 16.27 -6.74
N ALA A 268 10.42 16.12 -5.47
CA ALA A 268 11.82 15.85 -5.15
C ALA A 268 12.32 14.54 -5.77
N TYR A 269 11.46 13.54 -5.83
CA TYR A 269 11.81 12.21 -6.35
C TYR A 269 11.60 12.09 -7.86
N TRP A 270 10.46 12.59 -8.35
CA TRP A 270 9.95 12.26 -9.69
C TRP A 270 9.69 13.47 -10.57
N GLY A 271 9.70 14.70 -10.02
CA GLY A 271 9.43 15.93 -10.76
C GLY A 271 10.49 16.20 -11.83
N ASN A 272 10.07 16.87 -12.90
CA ASN A 272 10.99 17.36 -13.90
C ASN A 272 11.71 18.64 -13.40
N GLU A 273 12.80 19.04 -14.06
CA GLU A 273 13.61 20.20 -13.66
C GLU A 273 12.81 21.51 -13.58
N LYS A 274 11.78 21.66 -14.42
CA LYS A 274 10.91 22.84 -14.39
C LYS A 274 10.01 22.86 -13.12
N GLU A 275 9.57 21.70 -12.66
CA GLU A 275 8.80 21.60 -11.42
C GLU A 275 9.70 21.79 -10.21
N LYS A 276 10.87 21.16 -10.18
CA LYS A 276 11.85 21.35 -9.11
C LYS A 276 12.19 22.82 -8.92
N ALA A 277 12.48 23.56 -10.02
CA ALA A 277 12.79 24.98 -9.97
C ALA A 277 11.65 25.87 -9.44
N LYS A 278 10.41 25.39 -9.44
CA LYS A 278 9.21 26.12 -9.00
C LYS A 278 8.72 25.78 -7.59
N LEU A 279 9.43 24.95 -6.85
CA LEU A 279 9.04 24.60 -5.47
C LEU A 279 8.92 25.84 -4.56
N ASN A 280 9.75 26.84 -4.76
CA ASN A 280 9.72 28.08 -3.99
C ASN A 280 8.40 28.86 -4.11
N GLU A 281 7.60 28.66 -5.16
CA GLU A 281 6.27 29.26 -5.29
C GLU A 281 5.32 28.86 -4.15
N PHE A 282 5.59 27.72 -3.49
CA PHE A 282 4.79 27.19 -2.39
C PHE A 282 5.27 27.66 -1.01
N PHE A 283 6.38 28.37 -0.87
CA PHE A 283 6.87 28.87 0.42
C PHE A 283 5.93 29.88 1.08
N LEU A 284 5.10 30.55 0.29
CA LEU A 284 4.07 31.47 0.75
C LEU A 284 2.65 30.90 0.54
N SER A 285 2.49 29.63 0.29
CA SER A 285 1.18 28.99 0.15
C SER A 285 0.29 29.28 1.36
N PRO A 286 -1.02 29.53 1.17
CA PRO A 286 -1.95 29.66 2.30
C PRO A 286 -2.08 28.37 3.12
N LYS A 287 -1.78 27.22 2.50
CA LYS A 287 -1.80 25.90 3.13
C LYS A 287 -0.48 25.60 3.81
N LEU A 288 -0.52 25.42 5.14
CA LEU A 288 0.70 25.26 5.95
C LEU A 288 1.47 23.97 5.61
N LEU A 289 0.76 22.87 5.35
CA LEU A 289 1.40 21.61 4.98
C LEU A 289 2.10 21.71 3.62
N CYS A 290 1.56 22.50 2.68
CA CYS A 290 2.21 22.73 1.39
C CYS A 290 3.54 23.51 1.53
N ARG A 291 3.61 24.50 2.47
CA ARG A 291 4.89 25.17 2.77
C ARG A 291 5.93 24.20 3.30
N LYS A 292 5.54 23.35 4.27
CA LYS A 292 6.43 22.33 4.85
C LYS A 292 6.90 21.33 3.79
N ALA A 293 5.97 20.86 2.94
CA ALA A 293 6.30 19.93 1.88
C ALA A 293 7.28 20.52 0.86
N ALA A 294 7.10 21.78 0.47
CA ALA A 294 8.02 22.45 -0.45
C ALA A 294 9.42 22.61 0.14
N LEU A 295 9.49 23.01 1.41
CA LEU A 295 10.78 23.10 2.13
C LEU A 295 11.45 21.74 2.26
N ASN A 296 10.70 20.69 2.60
CA ASN A 296 11.23 19.33 2.66
C ASN A 296 11.72 18.84 1.29
N ALA A 297 10.98 19.12 0.22
CA ALA A 297 11.39 18.77 -1.14
C ALA A 297 12.70 19.47 -1.55
N VAL A 298 12.84 20.76 -1.21
CA VAL A 298 14.09 21.52 -1.44
C VAL A 298 15.26 20.93 -0.65
N SER A 299 15.02 20.54 0.60
CA SER A 299 16.03 19.86 1.42
C SER A 299 16.51 18.55 0.79
N LEU A 300 15.59 17.73 0.29
CA LEU A 300 15.91 16.45 -0.38
C LEU A 300 16.69 16.65 -1.69
N LEU A 301 16.45 17.77 -2.38
CA LEU A 301 17.14 18.12 -3.61
C LEU A 301 18.52 18.75 -3.37
N HIS A 302 18.82 19.18 -2.14
CA HIS A 302 20.00 19.98 -1.79
C HIS A 302 20.15 21.24 -2.67
N ASP A 303 19.00 21.94 -2.93
CA ASP A 303 18.97 23.12 -3.81
C ASP A 303 19.35 24.39 -3.03
N GLU A 304 20.61 24.82 -3.16
CA GLU A 304 21.17 25.98 -2.47
C GLU A 304 20.51 27.32 -2.87
N ASP A 305 20.04 27.43 -4.13
CA ASP A 305 19.39 28.67 -4.60
C ASP A 305 18.00 28.82 -3.97
N GLN A 306 17.28 27.73 -3.78
CA GLN A 306 15.99 27.75 -3.09
C GLN A 306 16.17 27.81 -1.56
N GLU A 307 17.26 27.27 -1.01
CA GLU A 307 17.64 27.49 0.39
C GLU A 307 17.75 28.98 0.69
N GLN A 308 18.47 29.77 -0.14
CA GLN A 308 18.58 31.21 0.02
C GLN A 308 17.22 31.91 0.03
N LYS A 309 16.33 31.55 -0.90
CA LYS A 309 14.95 32.10 -0.93
C LYS A 309 14.16 31.77 0.33
N ALA A 310 14.31 30.56 0.89
CA ALA A 310 13.67 30.19 2.14
C ALA A 310 14.20 31.00 3.31
N VAL A 311 15.52 31.24 3.38
CA VAL A 311 16.17 32.08 4.40
C VAL A 311 15.68 33.52 4.30
N ASP A 312 15.54 34.08 3.10
CA ASP A 312 15.07 35.47 2.89
C ASP A 312 13.63 35.67 3.39
N LEU A 313 12.81 34.61 3.38
CA LEU A 313 11.42 34.62 3.83
C LEU A 313 11.26 34.30 5.32
N TYR A 314 12.32 33.96 6.04
CA TYR A 314 12.27 33.46 7.43
C TYR A 314 11.46 34.31 8.37
N GLU A 315 11.71 35.63 8.41
CA GLU A 315 11.05 36.55 9.35
C GLU A 315 9.54 36.71 9.07
N GLN A 316 9.10 36.44 7.84
CA GLN A 316 7.69 36.54 7.43
C GLN A 316 6.92 35.26 7.73
N GLN A 317 7.58 34.20 8.16
CA GLN A 317 6.97 32.90 8.35
C GLN A 317 6.45 32.69 9.78
N PRO A 318 5.38 31.90 9.97
CA PRO A 318 4.96 31.44 11.27
C PRO A 318 6.02 30.52 11.90
N GLU A 319 6.02 30.43 13.22
CA GLU A 319 7.01 29.71 14.03
C GLU A 319 7.28 28.28 13.51
N SER A 320 6.23 27.54 13.19
CA SER A 320 6.36 26.17 12.70
C SER A 320 7.07 26.04 11.35
N ILE A 321 7.02 27.08 10.51
CA ILE A 321 7.73 27.14 9.22
C ILE A 321 9.16 27.66 9.44
N ARG A 322 9.38 28.60 10.35
CA ARG A 322 10.73 29.02 10.76
C ARG A 322 11.56 27.82 11.22
N GLN A 323 10.98 26.96 12.04
CA GLN A 323 11.63 25.71 12.46
C GLN A 323 11.98 24.80 11.28
N GLU A 324 11.09 24.70 10.28
CA GLU A 324 11.34 23.90 9.09
C GLU A 324 12.46 24.49 8.24
N ILE A 325 12.53 25.83 8.09
CA ILE A 325 13.62 26.48 7.37
C ILE A 325 14.98 26.20 8.06
N LEU A 326 15.03 26.23 9.39
CA LEU A 326 16.27 25.88 10.12
C LEU A 326 16.71 24.43 9.85
N ARG A 327 15.76 23.47 9.77
CA ARG A 327 16.06 22.09 9.40
C ARG A 327 16.58 21.97 7.97
N VAL A 328 15.94 22.69 7.03
CA VAL A 328 16.38 22.72 5.63
C VAL A 328 17.82 23.23 5.49
N VAL A 329 18.11 24.36 6.13
CA VAL A 329 19.46 24.93 6.12
C VAL A 329 20.49 23.97 6.72
N SER A 330 20.14 23.32 7.84
CA SER A 330 21.00 22.29 8.45
C SER A 330 21.22 21.09 7.54
N ALA A 331 20.19 20.65 6.80
CA ALA A 331 20.26 19.46 5.94
C ALA A 331 21.02 19.73 4.63
N ILE A 332 20.83 20.88 4.00
CA ILE A 332 21.53 21.28 2.78
C ILE A 332 23.00 21.58 3.07
N ASN A 333 23.25 22.29 4.18
CA ASN A 333 24.61 22.58 4.67
C ASN A 333 25.52 23.23 3.61
N SER A 334 25.02 24.27 2.92
CA SER A 334 25.73 24.98 1.86
C SER A 334 26.94 25.77 2.34
N GLY A 335 27.10 26.01 3.64
CA GLY A 335 28.17 26.84 4.22
C GLY A 335 27.86 28.37 4.20
N ARG A 336 26.77 28.79 3.56
CA ARG A 336 26.49 30.23 3.30
C ARG A 336 25.74 30.92 4.43
N HIS A 337 25.12 30.17 5.36
CA HIS A 337 24.09 30.68 6.27
C HIS A 337 24.49 30.68 7.75
N THR A 338 25.78 30.58 8.09
CA THR A 338 26.28 30.58 9.48
C THR A 338 25.77 31.80 10.26
N GLN A 339 25.88 33.01 9.67
CA GLN A 339 25.41 34.25 10.32
C GLN A 339 23.89 34.31 10.48
N PHE A 340 23.14 33.74 9.53
CA PHE A 340 21.69 33.61 9.62
C PHE A 340 21.31 32.74 10.82
N LEU A 341 21.95 31.57 11.00
CA LEU A 341 21.68 30.66 12.12
C LEU A 341 21.97 31.33 13.47
N VAL A 342 23.04 32.11 13.58
CA VAL A 342 23.34 32.91 14.79
C VAL A 342 22.28 33.97 15.05
N ARG A 343 21.83 34.70 14.02
CA ARG A 343 20.74 35.65 14.13
C ARG A 343 19.44 35.00 14.56
N ALA A 344 19.07 33.89 13.91
CA ALA A 344 17.87 33.11 14.23
C ALA A 344 17.86 32.64 15.69
N PHE A 345 19.00 32.17 16.20
CA PHE A 345 19.16 31.80 17.60
C PHE A 345 18.92 33.02 18.54
N ARG A 346 19.52 34.17 18.23
CA ARG A 346 19.41 35.37 19.07
C ARG A 346 18.01 35.99 19.09
N THR A 347 17.30 35.92 17.96
CA THR A 347 15.98 36.52 17.79
C THR A 347 14.84 35.57 18.16
N ALA A 348 15.10 34.27 18.29
CA ALA A 348 14.09 33.27 18.62
C ALA A 348 13.51 33.51 20.02
N THR A 349 12.16 33.56 20.09
CA THR A 349 11.39 33.70 21.33
C THR A 349 11.08 32.33 21.95
N SER A 350 10.92 31.31 21.13
CA SER A 350 10.61 29.96 21.56
C SER A 350 11.89 29.19 21.90
N LYS A 351 11.86 28.43 23.03
CA LYS A 351 12.95 27.52 23.39
C LYS A 351 13.27 26.52 22.31
N THR A 352 12.24 25.94 21.70
CA THR A 352 12.39 24.93 20.63
C THR A 352 13.11 25.50 19.40
N THR A 353 12.77 26.72 18.99
CA THR A 353 13.43 27.36 17.84
C THR A 353 14.87 27.73 18.16
N ARG A 354 15.16 28.16 19.40
CA ARG A 354 16.55 28.41 19.86
C ARG A 354 17.39 27.13 19.84
N GLU A 355 16.83 26.05 20.38
CA GLU A 355 17.46 24.73 20.38
C GLU A 355 17.77 24.26 18.94
N LEU A 356 16.77 24.39 18.06
CA LEU A 356 16.92 23.98 16.67
C LEU A 356 17.97 24.84 15.93
N ALA A 357 17.98 26.15 16.13
CA ALA A 357 18.98 27.03 15.53
C ALA A 357 20.41 26.69 15.99
N LEU A 358 20.60 26.40 17.28
CA LEU A 358 21.90 25.95 17.81
C LEU A 358 22.28 24.56 17.29
N THR A 359 21.33 23.63 17.23
CA THR A 359 21.59 22.29 16.67
C THR A 359 21.96 22.40 15.18
N SER A 360 21.23 23.23 14.43
CA SER A 360 21.56 23.51 13.03
C SER A 360 22.94 24.11 12.88
N LEU A 361 23.27 25.08 13.71
CA LEU A 361 24.62 25.71 13.71
C LEU A 361 25.73 24.70 14.01
N TYR A 362 25.51 23.82 15.00
CA TYR A 362 26.47 22.79 15.40
C TYR A 362 26.75 21.78 14.27
N THR A 363 25.73 21.43 13.49
CA THR A 363 25.83 20.50 12.35
C THR A 363 26.26 21.17 11.03
N TYR A 364 26.36 22.51 11.01
CA TYR A 364 26.60 23.30 9.81
C TYR A 364 28.11 23.42 9.45
N GLY A 365 28.72 22.31 9.13
CA GLY A 365 30.11 22.25 8.75
C GLY A 365 31.11 22.68 9.85
N GLU A 366 32.37 22.92 9.47
CA GLU A 366 33.41 23.37 10.41
C GLU A 366 33.21 24.80 10.86
N GLU A 367 32.79 25.71 9.97
CA GLU A 367 32.52 27.11 10.28
C GLU A 367 31.39 27.25 11.27
N GLY A 368 30.29 26.48 11.08
CA GLY A 368 29.17 26.47 12.01
C GLY A 368 29.59 25.98 13.39
N ARG A 369 30.39 24.90 13.46
CA ARG A 369 30.89 24.33 14.71
C ARG A 369 31.82 25.30 15.44
N SER A 370 32.75 25.96 14.74
CA SER A 370 33.65 26.96 15.32
C SER A 370 32.87 28.17 15.87
N THR A 371 31.87 28.63 15.13
CA THR A 371 30.99 29.70 15.55
C THR A 371 30.13 29.29 16.78
N PHE A 372 29.65 28.05 16.84
CA PHE A 372 28.94 27.48 17.99
C PHE A 372 29.83 27.55 19.24
N GLU A 373 31.11 27.14 19.17
CA GLU A 373 32.02 27.22 20.31
C GLU A 373 32.32 28.66 20.73
N LEU A 374 32.48 29.59 19.79
CA LEU A 374 32.67 31.01 20.09
C LEU A 374 31.47 31.60 20.82
N LEU A 375 30.25 31.20 20.45
CA LEU A 375 29.03 31.67 21.15
C LEU A 375 28.99 31.25 22.62
N ARG A 376 29.54 30.09 22.99
CA ARG A 376 29.54 29.52 24.35
C ARG A 376 30.10 30.49 25.39
N HIS A 377 31.07 31.30 25.04
CA HIS A 377 31.73 32.24 25.98
C HIS A 377 30.82 33.42 26.37
N ASN A 378 29.87 33.80 25.51
CA ASN A 378 29.07 35.01 25.66
C ASN A 378 27.59 34.77 25.99
N LEU A 379 27.22 33.54 26.41
CA LEU A 379 25.84 33.17 26.65
C LEU A 379 25.47 33.15 28.16
N ASN A 380 24.18 33.29 28.43
CA ASN A 380 23.62 33.08 29.75
C ASN A 380 23.66 31.60 30.17
N GLU A 381 23.43 31.31 31.44
CA GLU A 381 23.54 29.97 32.01
C GLU A 381 22.57 28.95 31.36
N ASN A 382 21.35 29.41 31.02
CA ASN A 382 20.32 28.53 30.38
C ASN A 382 20.76 28.08 28.96
N ASP A 383 21.31 29.01 28.19
CA ASP A 383 21.79 28.70 26.84
C ASP A 383 23.05 27.84 26.86
N ARG A 384 23.93 28.03 27.87
CA ARG A 384 25.09 27.12 28.08
C ARG A 384 24.65 25.69 28.39
N LYS A 385 23.61 25.53 29.24
CA LYS A 385 23.03 24.19 29.50
C LYS A 385 22.46 23.58 28.23
N LEU A 386 21.76 24.37 27.41
CA LEU A 386 21.23 23.91 26.12
C LEU A 386 22.32 23.43 25.17
N MET A 387 23.44 24.19 25.05
CA MET A 387 24.59 23.79 24.25
C MET A 387 25.23 22.51 24.76
N ALA A 388 25.38 22.35 26.06
CA ALA A 388 25.93 21.13 26.66
C ALA A 388 25.04 19.91 26.37
N GLN A 389 23.72 20.07 26.30
CA GLN A 389 22.80 19.01 25.90
C GLN A 389 23.01 18.61 24.42
N ILE A 390 23.19 19.57 23.54
CA ILE A 390 23.44 19.33 22.10
C ILE A 390 24.75 18.54 21.93
N ASP A 391 25.82 18.93 22.63
CA ASP A 391 27.09 18.20 22.60
C ASP A 391 26.92 16.73 23.07
N ALA A 392 26.24 16.52 24.19
CA ALA A 392 26.03 15.19 24.74
C ALA A 392 25.23 14.29 23.79
N VAL A 393 24.16 14.84 23.14
CA VAL A 393 23.36 14.10 22.16
C VAL A 393 24.18 13.76 20.91
N SER A 394 25.02 14.68 20.46
CA SER A 394 25.92 14.46 19.31
C SER A 394 26.92 13.34 19.57
N ILE A 395 27.56 13.32 20.72
CA ILE A 395 28.50 12.26 21.13
C ILE A 395 27.79 10.91 21.20
N LEU A 396 26.58 10.85 21.77
CA LEU A 396 25.79 9.62 21.84
C LEU A 396 25.42 9.10 20.44
N ASN A 397 25.08 9.98 19.50
CA ASN A 397 24.76 9.59 18.11
C ASN A 397 25.99 9.07 17.38
N GLN A 398 27.16 9.68 17.57
CA GLN A 398 28.42 9.18 17.01
C GLN A 398 28.79 7.78 17.53
N MET A 399 28.55 7.51 18.82
CA MET A 399 28.80 6.17 19.41
C MET A 399 27.84 5.10 18.90
N ARG A 400 26.64 5.45 18.43
CA ARG A 400 25.67 4.49 17.86
C ARG A 400 25.95 4.14 16.39
N THR A 401 26.74 4.92 15.70
CA THR A 401 27.09 4.70 14.29
C THR A 401 28.45 3.98 14.12
N LEU A 402 29.18 3.77 15.20
CA LEU A 402 30.35 2.90 15.31
C LEU A 402 29.94 1.48 15.77
#